data_828c66dda30ee48739c69332eb5cd1dc
#
_entry.id   828c66dda30ee48739c69332eb5cd1dc
#
_cell.length_a   1.000
_cell.length_b   1.000
_cell.length_c   1.000
_cell.angle_alpha   90.00
_cell.angle_beta   90.00
_cell.angle_gamma   90.00
#
_symmetry.space_group_name_H-M   'P 1'
#
loop_
_entity.id
_entity.type
_entity.pdbx_description
1 polymer ?
#
loop_
_entity_poly.entity_id
_entity_poly.type
_entity_poly.pdbx_seq_one_letter_code
_entity_poly.pdbx_strand_id
1 'polypeptide(L)'
;LDVDECFSCHLYDGTGSAKSITNGIDLSGEGGLVWLKERTSVGGLGWHSFFDTARGVSKYLSSNSTNAEASSAGITAFNSNGFTLGTTGLVNQNTGDFVSWTFRKAPKFFDVVTYTGNGSTKTINHNLGSVPGFIIIKRTDANLYNFACWHRGTDSHFAAGGVTTLSLNSNGQGYTGYDYGSNLNLNESQPTASSIEVKELSYEGGAVNGNGGTYVAYLFAHNNSDGEFGPNGDLDIIKCGAYTGTGSTEQDIDLGFQP
;
A
#
# COMPACT_ATOMS: atom_id res chain seq x y z
N LEU A 1 2.95 18.69 -10.22
CA LEU A 1 3.66 17.41 -10.32
C LEU A 1 3.16 16.63 -11.55
N ASP A 2 4.09 16.02 -12.27
CA ASP A 2 3.74 15.08 -13.35
C ASP A 2 3.62 13.64 -12.83
N VAL A 3 2.99 12.76 -13.62
CA VAL A 3 2.78 11.35 -13.20
C VAL A 3 4.10 10.64 -12.94
N ASP A 4 5.11 10.85 -13.77
CA ASP A 4 6.45 10.26 -13.70
C ASP A 4 7.28 10.78 -12.50
N GLU A 5 6.86 11.87 -11.87
CA GLU A 5 7.41 12.33 -10.58
C GLU A 5 6.72 11.68 -9.38
N CYS A 6 5.52 11.09 -9.57
CA CYS A 6 4.72 10.50 -8.51
C CYS A 6 4.77 8.97 -8.50
N PHE A 7 4.76 8.36 -9.69
CA PHE A 7 4.65 6.91 -9.86
C PHE A 7 5.61 6.40 -10.94
N SER A 8 6.22 5.26 -10.68
CA SER A 8 7.04 4.56 -11.67
C SER A 8 6.78 3.06 -11.60
N CYS A 9 6.59 2.44 -12.77
CA CYS A 9 6.63 1.00 -12.96
C CYS A 9 7.92 0.67 -13.73
N HIS A 10 8.91 0.11 -13.04
CA HIS A 10 10.26 -0.10 -13.59
C HIS A 10 10.65 -1.58 -13.57
N LEU A 11 11.14 -2.08 -14.71
CA LEU A 11 11.65 -3.44 -14.85
C LEU A 11 13.18 -3.44 -14.71
N TYR A 12 13.71 -4.46 -14.03
CA TYR A 12 15.15 -4.62 -13.93
C TYR A 12 15.57 -6.07 -13.73
N ASP A 13 16.81 -6.38 -14.11
CA ASP A 13 17.43 -7.68 -13.90
C ASP A 13 18.22 -7.67 -12.60
N GLY A 14 18.06 -8.71 -11.80
CA GLY A 14 18.85 -8.93 -10.60
C GLY A 14 20.28 -9.34 -10.94
N THR A 15 21.22 -8.85 -10.14
CA THR A 15 22.67 -9.12 -10.35
C THR A 15 23.32 -9.81 -9.17
N GLY A 16 22.63 -9.93 -8.02
CA GLY A 16 23.23 -10.40 -6.78
C GLY A 16 24.23 -9.44 -6.15
N SER A 17 24.48 -8.30 -6.79
CA SER A 17 25.41 -7.25 -6.33
C SER A 17 24.66 -5.94 -6.12
N ALA A 18 25.15 -5.08 -5.21
CA ALA A 18 24.51 -3.79 -4.96
C ALA A 18 24.32 -3.01 -6.28
N LYS A 19 23.12 -2.47 -6.49
CA LYS A 19 22.71 -1.82 -7.74
C LYS A 19 21.76 -0.67 -7.46
N SER A 20 21.98 0.48 -8.07
CA SER A 20 21.01 1.59 -8.04
C SER A 20 19.98 1.43 -9.16
N ILE A 21 18.72 1.64 -8.80
CA ILE A 21 17.60 1.75 -9.72
C ILE A 21 17.25 3.24 -9.82
N THR A 22 17.40 3.77 -11.03
CA THR A 22 17.05 5.15 -11.36
C THR A 22 15.71 5.12 -12.10
N ASN A 23 14.66 5.62 -11.45
CA ASN A 23 13.29 5.58 -11.97
C ASN A 23 12.56 6.93 -11.88
N GLY A 24 13.29 8.01 -11.58
CA GLY A 24 12.75 9.37 -11.55
C GLY A 24 12.10 9.78 -10.22
N ILE A 25 11.85 8.85 -9.31
CA ILE A 25 11.07 9.12 -8.09
C ILE A 25 11.98 9.59 -6.94
N ASP A 26 11.72 10.77 -6.39
CA ASP A 26 12.41 11.27 -5.19
C ASP A 26 11.83 10.64 -3.92
N LEU A 27 12.51 9.62 -3.44
CA LEU A 27 12.19 8.94 -2.19
C LEU A 27 12.95 9.52 -1.00
N SER A 28 14.09 10.17 -1.21
CA SER A 28 14.90 10.74 -0.11
C SER A 28 14.37 12.09 0.37
N GLY A 29 13.83 12.91 -0.52
CA GLY A 29 13.24 14.20 -0.20
C GLY A 29 11.79 14.10 0.26
N GLU A 30 11.00 13.37 -0.47
CA GLU A 30 9.54 13.33 -0.28
C GLU A 30 9.04 12.07 0.45
N GLY A 31 9.76 10.98 0.30
CA GLY A 31 9.37 9.69 0.84
C GLY A 31 8.42 8.90 -0.08
N GLY A 32 8.11 7.66 0.33
CA GLY A 32 7.22 6.83 -0.46
C GLY A 32 7.31 5.35 -0.14
N LEU A 33 6.74 4.56 -1.06
CA LEU A 33 6.69 3.10 -1.05
C LEU A 33 7.39 2.55 -2.30
N VAL A 34 8.22 1.53 -2.13
CA VAL A 34 8.71 0.68 -3.22
C VAL A 34 8.12 -0.72 -3.03
N TRP A 35 7.26 -1.11 -3.93
CA TRP A 35 6.68 -2.45 -4.00
C TRP A 35 7.44 -3.26 -5.05
N LEU A 36 8.11 -4.31 -4.63
CA LEU A 36 8.98 -5.15 -5.47
C LEU A 36 8.39 -6.54 -5.66
N LYS A 37 8.57 -7.09 -6.86
CA LYS A 37 8.16 -8.46 -7.20
C LYS A 37 9.15 -9.10 -8.16
N GLU A 38 9.63 -10.28 -7.82
CA GLU A 38 10.32 -11.15 -8.77
C GLU A 38 9.30 -11.72 -9.77
N ARG A 39 9.57 -11.57 -11.06
CA ARG A 39 8.73 -12.04 -12.17
C ARG A 39 9.09 -13.45 -12.63
N THR A 40 10.36 -13.84 -12.45
CA THR A 40 10.88 -15.18 -12.73
C THR A 40 11.17 -15.89 -11.42
N SER A 41 10.75 -17.14 -11.28
CA SER A 41 10.99 -17.90 -10.05
C SER A 41 12.39 -18.49 -10.02
N VAL A 42 13.43 -17.66 -9.95
CA VAL A 42 14.81 -18.10 -9.78
C VAL A 42 15.09 -18.25 -8.28
N GLY A 43 15.24 -19.46 -7.80
CA GLY A 43 15.52 -19.72 -6.39
C GLY A 43 14.32 -19.72 -5.43
N GLY A 44 13.09 -19.62 -5.94
CA GLY A 44 11.86 -19.85 -5.16
C GLY A 44 11.46 -18.72 -4.20
N LEU A 45 12.05 -17.51 -4.30
CA LEU A 45 11.77 -16.38 -3.42
C LEU A 45 10.76 -15.37 -4.01
N GLY A 46 10.07 -15.69 -5.09
CA GLY A 46 9.17 -14.81 -5.84
C GLY A 46 8.07 -14.07 -5.05
N TRP A 47 8.40 -13.55 -3.87
CA TRP A 47 7.50 -12.85 -2.98
C TRP A 47 7.31 -11.39 -3.38
N HIS A 48 6.19 -10.83 -2.98
CA HIS A 48 5.94 -9.40 -3.03
C HIS A 48 6.55 -8.74 -1.78
N SER A 49 7.35 -7.70 -1.95
CA SER A 49 8.04 -7.02 -0.85
C SER A 49 7.73 -5.52 -0.85
N PHE A 50 7.29 -5.00 0.29
CA PHE A 50 7.05 -3.59 0.56
C PHE A 50 8.20 -3.00 1.36
N PHE A 51 8.86 -1.99 0.81
CA PHE A 51 9.82 -1.13 1.51
C PHE A 51 9.29 0.29 1.47
N ASP A 52 9.29 0.99 2.59
CA ASP A 52 8.84 2.37 2.63
C ASP A 52 9.73 3.24 3.51
N THR A 53 9.69 4.53 3.25
CA THR A 53 10.53 5.52 3.92
C THR A 53 10.08 5.79 5.36
N ALA A 54 8.82 5.48 5.72
CA ALA A 54 8.31 5.69 7.07
C ALA A 54 8.89 4.68 8.07
N ARG A 55 9.18 3.45 7.64
CA ARG A 55 9.84 2.41 8.44
C ARG A 55 11.37 2.42 8.26
N GLY A 56 11.84 3.02 7.16
CA GLY A 56 13.27 3.16 6.86
C GLY A 56 13.85 2.02 6.02
N VAL A 57 15.12 2.17 5.65
CA VAL A 57 15.85 1.18 4.85
C VAL A 57 15.95 -0.17 5.57
N SER A 58 16.11 -1.23 4.80
CA SER A 58 16.27 -2.62 5.27
C SER A 58 15.04 -3.21 5.98
N LYS A 59 13.96 -2.49 6.14
CA LYS A 59 12.71 -2.95 6.72
C LYS A 59 11.71 -3.34 5.63
N TYR A 60 11.23 -4.59 5.64
CA TYR A 60 10.26 -5.02 4.63
C TYR A 60 9.09 -5.80 5.20
N LEU A 61 8.00 -5.79 4.46
CA LEU A 61 6.83 -6.62 4.66
C LEU A 61 6.58 -7.43 3.40
N SER A 62 6.25 -8.71 3.56
CA SER A 62 5.83 -9.56 2.43
C SER A 62 4.32 -9.44 2.25
N SER A 63 3.86 -8.72 1.22
CA SER A 63 2.43 -8.44 1.04
C SER A 63 1.57 -9.65 0.66
N ASN A 64 2.18 -10.80 0.44
CA ASN A 64 1.53 -12.09 0.22
C ASN A 64 1.61 -13.02 1.44
N SER A 65 1.95 -12.51 2.63
CA SER A 65 2.05 -13.31 3.85
C SER A 65 1.50 -12.56 5.07
N THR A 66 1.29 -13.31 6.15
CA THR A 66 0.86 -12.76 7.46
C THR A 66 2.02 -12.41 8.38
N ASN A 67 3.27 -12.54 7.91
CA ASN A 67 4.46 -12.32 8.72
C ASN A 67 4.57 -10.86 9.20
N ALA A 68 5.22 -10.70 10.35
CA ALA A 68 5.65 -9.40 10.85
C ALA A 68 6.71 -8.77 9.94
N GLU A 69 7.06 -7.52 10.23
CA GLU A 69 8.19 -6.84 9.61
C GLU A 69 9.48 -7.65 9.81
N ALA A 70 10.25 -7.78 8.75
CA ALA A 70 11.56 -8.38 8.79
C ALA A 70 12.62 -7.39 8.28
N SER A 71 13.88 -7.69 8.61
CA SER A 71 15.02 -6.90 8.14
C SER A 71 15.81 -7.67 7.11
N SER A 72 16.21 -7.00 6.03
CA SER A 72 17.11 -7.54 5.04
C SER A 72 17.88 -6.42 4.35
N ALA A 73 19.00 -6.76 3.70
CA ALA A 73 19.70 -5.82 2.83
C ALA A 73 19.00 -5.71 1.44
N GLY A 74 17.66 -5.56 1.44
CA GLY A 74 16.86 -5.43 0.22
C GLY A 74 17.02 -4.06 -0.41
N ILE A 75 16.48 -3.02 0.23
CA ILE A 75 16.75 -1.62 -0.11
C ILE A 75 17.70 -1.07 0.95
N THR A 76 18.82 -0.54 0.49
CA THR A 76 19.89 0.01 1.34
C THR A 76 19.93 1.53 1.34
N ALA A 77 19.31 2.17 0.35
CA ALA A 77 19.12 3.62 0.31
C ALA A 77 17.86 3.99 -0.48
N PHE A 78 17.16 5.01 -0.02
CA PHE A 78 16.17 5.76 -0.78
C PHE A 78 16.88 6.99 -1.35
N ASN A 79 16.78 7.20 -2.67
CA ASN A 79 17.52 8.24 -3.39
C ASN A 79 16.57 9.34 -3.90
N SER A 80 17.15 10.45 -4.36
CA SER A 80 16.38 11.55 -4.97
C SER A 80 15.82 11.23 -6.37
N ASN A 81 16.17 10.08 -6.93
CA ASN A 81 15.70 9.64 -8.25
C ASN A 81 15.49 8.12 -8.33
N GLY A 82 15.17 7.50 -7.21
CA GLY A 82 14.96 6.04 -7.12
C GLY A 82 15.45 5.45 -5.81
N PHE A 83 16.09 4.27 -5.87
CA PHE A 83 16.55 3.53 -4.69
C PHE A 83 17.76 2.66 -5.00
N THR A 84 18.47 2.22 -3.96
CA THR A 84 19.60 1.30 -4.08
C THR A 84 19.25 -0.07 -3.53
N LEU A 85 19.42 -1.09 -4.34
CA LEU A 85 19.30 -2.49 -3.96
C LEU A 85 20.58 -2.98 -3.29
N GLY A 86 20.43 -3.81 -2.27
CA GLY A 86 21.51 -4.60 -1.71
C GLY A 86 21.72 -5.91 -2.46
N THR A 87 22.31 -6.88 -1.76
CA THR A 87 22.75 -8.16 -2.37
C THR A 87 21.79 -9.33 -2.15
N THR A 88 20.68 -9.11 -1.40
CA THR A 88 19.75 -10.20 -1.08
C THR A 88 18.96 -10.68 -2.28
N GLY A 89 18.81 -12.00 -2.42
CA GLY A 89 17.97 -12.61 -3.45
C GLY A 89 16.50 -12.24 -3.39
N LEU A 90 16.01 -11.71 -2.27
CA LEU A 90 14.63 -11.25 -2.10
C LEU A 90 14.21 -10.23 -3.17
N VAL A 91 15.13 -9.34 -3.55
CA VAL A 91 14.87 -8.22 -4.48
C VAL A 91 15.94 -8.08 -5.57
N ASN A 92 17.02 -8.88 -5.54
CA ASN A 92 18.15 -8.74 -6.45
C ASN A 92 18.84 -10.09 -6.74
N GLN A 93 18.06 -11.19 -6.80
CA GLN A 93 18.56 -12.51 -7.15
C GLN A 93 19.25 -12.45 -8.51
N ASN A 94 20.49 -12.95 -8.58
CA ASN A 94 21.23 -13.02 -9.84
C ASN A 94 20.42 -13.80 -10.90
N THR A 95 20.32 -13.25 -12.09
CA THR A 95 19.53 -13.77 -13.22
C THR A 95 17.99 -13.75 -13.01
N GLY A 96 17.50 -13.18 -11.93
CA GLY A 96 16.05 -12.97 -11.71
C GLY A 96 15.56 -11.70 -12.41
N ASP A 97 14.37 -11.74 -12.99
CA ASP A 97 13.70 -10.56 -13.53
C ASP A 97 12.76 -9.98 -12.48
N PHE A 98 12.81 -8.69 -12.31
CA PHE A 98 12.01 -7.98 -11.29
C PHE A 98 11.17 -6.87 -11.90
N VAL A 99 10.13 -6.49 -11.15
CA VAL A 99 9.39 -5.25 -11.33
C VAL A 99 9.34 -4.50 -10.02
N SER A 100 9.45 -3.18 -10.09
CA SER A 100 9.16 -2.27 -8.98
C SER A 100 8.03 -1.33 -9.34
N TRP A 101 7.08 -1.16 -8.43
CA TRP A 101 6.10 -0.08 -8.43
C TRP A 101 6.51 0.87 -7.32
N THR A 102 6.85 2.09 -7.70
CA THR A 102 7.32 3.12 -6.78
C THR A 102 6.29 4.23 -6.68
N PHE A 103 5.82 4.49 -5.45
CA PHE A 103 4.83 5.52 -5.13
C PHE A 103 5.51 6.59 -4.28
N ARG A 104 5.61 7.82 -4.78
CA ARG A 104 6.07 8.97 -4.02
C ARG A 104 4.96 9.48 -3.12
N LYS A 105 5.28 9.93 -1.92
CA LYS A 105 4.32 10.70 -1.11
C LYS A 105 4.04 12.02 -1.82
N ALA A 106 2.78 12.26 -2.09
CA ALA A 106 2.29 13.51 -2.66
C ALA A 106 0.82 13.73 -2.28
N PRO A 107 0.42 14.96 -1.97
CA PRO A 107 -1.00 15.29 -1.78
C PRO A 107 -1.82 14.82 -2.97
N LYS A 108 -3.05 14.36 -2.70
CA LYS A 108 -3.99 13.82 -3.70
C LYS A 108 -3.52 12.61 -4.50
N PHE A 109 -2.42 11.95 -4.05
CA PHE A 109 -1.91 10.74 -4.67
C PHE A 109 -1.66 9.62 -3.66
N PHE A 110 -0.63 9.75 -2.80
CA PHE A 110 -0.21 8.69 -1.90
C PHE A 110 0.39 9.25 -0.61
N ASP A 111 0.10 8.62 0.52
CA ASP A 111 0.80 8.84 1.79
C ASP A 111 1.07 7.53 2.52
N VAL A 112 2.10 7.50 3.34
CA VAL A 112 2.44 6.39 4.23
C VAL A 112 2.76 6.92 5.61
N VAL A 113 2.09 6.32 6.62
CA VAL A 113 2.24 6.71 8.03
C VAL A 113 2.42 5.50 8.92
N THR A 114 3.16 5.64 10.01
CA THR A 114 3.30 4.64 11.05
C THR A 114 2.60 5.11 12.31
N TYR A 115 2.08 4.16 13.11
CA TYR A 115 1.46 4.47 14.40
C TYR A 115 1.58 3.32 15.38
N THR A 116 1.38 3.63 16.66
CA THR A 116 1.25 2.65 17.74
C THR A 116 -0.22 2.54 18.14
N GLY A 117 -0.74 1.34 18.21
CA GLY A 117 -2.11 1.06 18.62
C GLY A 117 -2.35 1.38 20.11
N ASN A 118 -3.60 1.68 20.45
CA ASN A 118 -4.01 2.02 21.81
C ASN A 118 -5.10 1.09 22.38
N GLY A 119 -5.53 0.09 21.62
CA GLY A 119 -6.56 -0.87 22.05
C GLY A 119 -7.98 -0.29 22.16
N SER A 120 -8.21 0.90 21.62
CA SER A 120 -9.53 1.55 21.62
C SER A 120 -9.74 2.31 20.32
N THR A 121 -10.60 3.32 20.25
CA THR A 121 -10.70 4.21 19.10
C THR A 121 -9.47 5.11 19.00
N LYS A 122 -8.86 5.22 17.80
CA LYS A 122 -7.68 6.04 17.54
C LYS A 122 -7.77 6.74 16.20
N THR A 123 -7.54 8.07 16.23
CA THR A 123 -7.37 8.89 15.02
C THR A 123 -5.93 8.80 14.54
N ILE A 124 -5.75 8.49 13.27
CA ILE A 124 -4.47 8.49 12.55
C ILE A 124 -4.46 9.65 11.57
N ASN A 125 -3.62 10.63 11.81
CA ASN A 125 -3.47 11.76 10.90
C ASN A 125 -2.60 11.37 9.69
N HIS A 126 -2.90 11.96 8.54
CA HIS A 126 -2.15 11.80 7.30
C HIS A 126 -2.12 13.11 6.50
N ASN A 127 -1.23 13.18 5.51
CA ASN A 127 -1.04 14.35 4.65
C ASN A 127 -1.52 14.11 3.21
N LEU A 128 -2.46 13.20 3.02
CA LEU A 128 -2.97 12.89 1.68
C LEU A 128 -3.70 14.07 1.03
N GLY A 129 -4.27 14.99 1.84
CA GLY A 129 -4.97 16.19 1.33
C GLY A 129 -6.28 15.90 0.59
N SER A 130 -6.69 14.65 0.52
CA SER A 130 -7.97 14.19 -0.03
C SER A 130 -8.47 12.96 0.73
N VAL A 131 -9.76 12.66 0.61
CA VAL A 131 -10.31 11.42 1.19
C VAL A 131 -9.67 10.22 0.51
N PRO A 132 -9.08 9.26 1.25
CA PRO A 132 -8.53 8.06 0.64
C PRO A 132 -9.57 7.29 -0.18
N GLY A 133 -9.12 6.74 -1.30
CA GLY A 133 -9.90 5.78 -2.11
C GLY A 133 -9.60 4.33 -1.75
N PHE A 134 -8.36 4.08 -1.29
CA PHE A 134 -7.90 2.77 -0.87
C PHE A 134 -6.92 2.91 0.29
N ILE A 135 -7.06 2.05 1.31
CA ILE A 135 -6.22 2.02 2.50
C ILE A 135 -5.73 0.60 2.73
N ILE A 136 -4.44 0.44 3.03
CA ILE A 136 -3.85 -0.82 3.47
C ILE A 136 -3.23 -0.58 4.84
N ILE A 137 -3.59 -1.39 5.85
CA ILE A 137 -2.95 -1.38 7.17
C ILE A 137 -2.32 -2.73 7.45
N LYS A 138 -1.09 -2.70 8.00
CA LYS A 138 -0.38 -3.90 8.42
C LYS A 138 0.22 -3.72 9.80
N ARG A 139 -0.01 -4.68 10.67
CA ARG A 139 0.72 -4.83 11.93
C ARG A 139 2.15 -5.27 11.63
N THR A 140 3.14 -4.57 12.23
CA THR A 140 4.56 -4.76 11.91
C THR A 140 5.33 -5.57 12.97
N ASP A 141 4.85 -5.59 14.20
CA ASP A 141 5.54 -6.22 15.34
C ASP A 141 5.14 -7.68 15.61
N ALA A 142 4.13 -8.21 14.93
CA ALA A 142 3.62 -9.56 15.20
C ALA A 142 3.20 -10.29 13.92
N ASN A 143 3.40 -11.62 13.93
CA ASN A 143 2.95 -12.53 12.87
C ASN A 143 1.44 -12.82 12.97
N LEU A 144 0.92 -13.50 11.94
CA LEU A 144 -0.46 -14.01 11.82
C LEU A 144 -1.52 -12.93 11.54
N TYR A 145 -1.13 -11.67 11.33
CA TYR A 145 -2.06 -10.62 10.94
C TYR A 145 -2.05 -10.40 9.43
N ASN A 146 -3.22 -10.31 8.85
CA ASN A 146 -3.38 -9.99 7.44
C ASN A 146 -3.03 -8.52 7.15
N PHE A 147 -2.80 -8.21 5.87
CA PHE A 147 -2.88 -6.83 5.37
C PHE A 147 -4.36 -6.46 5.27
N ALA A 148 -4.85 -5.70 6.22
CA ALA A 148 -6.22 -5.23 6.23
C ALA A 148 -6.40 -4.10 5.21
N CYS A 149 -7.35 -4.28 4.28
CA CYS A 149 -7.61 -3.33 3.22
C CYS A 149 -9.03 -2.81 3.27
N TRP A 150 -9.18 -1.51 3.05
CA TRP A 150 -10.44 -0.86 2.77
C TRP A 150 -10.41 -0.22 1.38
N HIS A 151 -11.53 -0.30 0.67
CA HIS A 151 -11.69 0.30 -0.65
C HIS A 151 -13.04 1.01 -0.73
N ARG A 152 -13.06 2.24 -1.23
CA ARG A 152 -14.29 3.05 -1.32
C ARG A 152 -15.42 2.40 -2.13
N GLY A 153 -15.09 1.54 -3.09
CA GLY A 153 -16.07 0.80 -3.87
C GLY A 153 -16.77 -0.33 -3.10
N THR A 154 -16.31 -0.65 -1.88
CA THR A 154 -16.97 -1.60 -0.97
C THR A 154 -17.87 -0.91 0.05
N ASP A 155 -18.04 0.40 -0.07
CA ASP A 155 -18.64 1.32 0.91
C ASP A 155 -20.16 1.21 1.04
N SER A 156 -20.83 0.49 0.14
CA SER A 156 -22.30 0.28 0.20
C SER A 156 -22.77 -0.43 1.49
N HIS A 157 -21.83 -0.91 2.32
CA HIS A 157 -22.09 -1.59 3.57
C HIS A 157 -21.96 -0.70 4.82
N PHE A 158 -21.44 0.54 4.72
CA PHE A 158 -21.45 1.48 5.85
C PHE A 158 -22.87 1.79 6.33
N ALA A 159 -23.82 1.90 5.41
CA ALA A 159 -25.23 2.16 5.73
C ALA A 159 -25.92 1.01 6.50
N ALA A 160 -25.32 -0.19 6.50
CA ALA A 160 -25.85 -1.38 7.16
C ALA A 160 -25.09 -1.76 8.46
N GLY A 161 -24.17 -0.89 8.92
CA GLY A 161 -23.37 -1.14 10.14
C GLY A 161 -22.23 -2.15 9.99
N GLY A 162 -21.81 -2.45 8.77
CA GLY A 162 -20.68 -3.34 8.50
C GLY A 162 -19.69 -2.73 7.51
N VAL A 163 -18.40 -2.82 7.80
CA VAL A 163 -17.33 -2.48 6.86
C VAL A 163 -16.89 -3.74 6.14
N THR A 164 -16.89 -3.74 4.81
CA THR A 164 -16.30 -4.84 4.05
C THR A 164 -14.78 -4.66 4.03
N THR A 165 -14.07 -5.54 4.72
CA THR A 165 -12.62 -5.58 4.72
C THR A 165 -12.13 -6.60 3.70
N LEU A 166 -11.15 -6.21 2.93
CA LEU A 166 -10.40 -7.07 2.03
C LEU A 166 -9.05 -7.41 2.68
N SER A 167 -8.46 -8.53 2.29
CA SER A 167 -7.11 -8.90 2.70
C SER A 167 -6.21 -9.01 1.47
N LEU A 168 -5.14 -8.22 1.42
CA LEU A 168 -4.21 -8.22 0.28
C LEU A 168 -3.50 -9.59 0.09
N ASN A 169 -3.28 -10.29 1.17
CA ASN A 169 -2.56 -11.56 1.23
C ASN A 169 -3.48 -12.80 1.25
N SER A 170 -4.75 -12.66 0.91
CA SER A 170 -5.72 -13.75 0.91
C SER A 170 -6.52 -13.76 -0.39
N ASN A 171 -6.96 -14.94 -0.81
CA ASN A 171 -7.90 -15.15 -1.91
C ASN A 171 -9.36 -15.26 -1.44
N GLY A 172 -9.62 -15.01 -0.16
CA GLY A 172 -10.98 -14.95 0.38
C GLY A 172 -11.75 -13.77 -0.18
N GLN A 173 -13.07 -13.95 -0.34
CA GLN A 173 -13.94 -12.82 -0.64
C GLN A 173 -13.97 -11.83 0.54
N GLY A 174 -14.34 -10.58 0.27
CA GLY A 174 -14.50 -9.57 1.32
C GLY A 174 -15.51 -10.00 2.37
N TYR A 175 -15.15 -9.85 3.63
CA TYR A 175 -16.01 -10.19 4.76
C TYR A 175 -16.88 -9.00 5.14
N THR A 176 -18.18 -9.21 5.18
CA THR A 176 -19.13 -8.31 5.82
C THR A 176 -19.44 -8.84 7.21
N GLY A 177 -19.10 -8.09 8.25
CA GLY A 177 -19.36 -8.50 9.63
C GLY A 177 -18.16 -9.12 10.34
N TYR A 178 -18.34 -9.50 11.53
CA TYR A 178 -17.43 -9.79 12.62
C TYR A 178 -16.48 -11.01 12.44
N ASP A 179 -15.85 -11.21 11.27
CA ASP A 179 -14.99 -12.36 11.07
C ASP A 179 -13.50 -12.10 11.27
N TYR A 180 -12.85 -13.10 11.82
CA TYR A 180 -11.48 -13.20 12.32
C TYR A 180 -10.40 -12.52 11.48
N GLY A 181 -9.74 -11.52 12.06
CA GLY A 181 -8.35 -11.18 11.74
C GLY A 181 -8.10 -10.19 10.60
N SER A 182 -9.12 -9.52 10.05
CA SER A 182 -8.94 -8.64 8.88
C SER A 182 -9.71 -7.32 8.92
N ASN A 183 -10.41 -6.99 9.99
CA ASN A 183 -11.29 -5.83 9.96
C ASN A 183 -10.50 -4.53 10.13
N LEU A 184 -10.42 -3.77 9.04
CA LEU A 184 -10.17 -2.35 9.12
C LEU A 184 -11.45 -1.73 9.68
N ASN A 185 -11.59 -1.74 10.99
CA ASN A 185 -12.69 -1.06 11.62
C ASN A 185 -12.41 0.44 11.60
N LEU A 186 -12.77 1.06 10.51
CA LEU A 186 -12.94 2.49 10.44
C LEU A 186 -14.21 2.78 11.25
N ASN A 187 -14.09 2.96 12.54
CA ASN A 187 -15.06 3.22 13.58
C ASN A 187 -16.31 3.97 13.09
N GLU A 188 -17.12 3.35 12.21
CA GLU A 188 -18.36 3.96 11.66
C GLU A 188 -18.16 5.38 11.07
N SER A 189 -16.94 5.94 11.14
CA SER A 189 -16.60 7.24 10.59
C SER A 189 -15.86 7.09 9.26
N GLN A 190 -16.35 7.83 8.28
CA GLN A 190 -15.72 7.91 6.96
C GLN A 190 -14.31 8.50 7.08
N PRO A 191 -13.33 8.01 6.30
CA PRO A 191 -12.06 8.69 6.15
C PRO A 191 -12.25 10.16 5.77
N THR A 192 -11.39 11.03 6.27
CA THR A 192 -11.37 12.45 5.93
C THR A 192 -10.18 12.76 5.01
N ALA A 193 -10.04 14.02 4.59
CA ALA A 193 -8.89 14.46 3.80
C ALA A 193 -7.57 14.49 4.61
N SER A 194 -7.63 14.38 5.94
CA SER A 194 -6.47 14.52 6.83
C SER A 194 -6.36 13.44 7.91
N SER A 195 -7.35 12.56 8.03
CA SER A 195 -7.33 11.51 9.06
C SER A 195 -8.20 10.31 8.71
N ILE A 196 -7.81 9.18 9.26
CA ILE A 196 -8.62 7.97 9.36
C ILE A 196 -8.81 7.63 10.84
N GLU A 197 -9.91 6.98 11.18
CA GLU A 197 -10.15 6.49 12.52
C GLU A 197 -10.14 4.96 12.51
N VAL A 198 -9.38 4.36 13.42
CA VAL A 198 -9.30 2.90 13.59
C VAL A 198 -9.78 2.52 14.98
N LYS A 199 -10.42 1.36 15.08
CA LYS A 199 -10.92 0.84 16.35
C LYS A 199 -10.50 -0.61 16.51
N GLU A 200 -10.07 -0.98 17.69
CA GLU A 200 -9.86 -2.37 18.05
C GLU A 200 -11.18 -3.04 18.37
N LEU A 201 -11.40 -4.22 17.81
CA LEU A 201 -12.49 -5.10 18.21
C LEU A 201 -11.94 -6.18 19.13
N SER A 202 -12.60 -6.42 20.25
CA SER A 202 -12.14 -7.26 21.37
C SER A 202 -11.81 -8.72 21.00
N TYR A 203 -12.26 -9.20 19.87
CA TYR A 203 -12.03 -10.57 19.38
C TYR A 203 -10.98 -10.65 18.24
N GLU A 204 -10.43 -9.52 17.78
CA GLU A 204 -9.48 -9.50 16.63
C GLU A 204 -8.01 -9.50 17.03
N GLY A 205 -7.73 -9.45 18.32
CA GLY A 205 -6.37 -9.59 18.83
C GLY A 205 -5.35 -8.55 18.36
N GLY A 206 -5.79 -7.40 17.84
CA GLY A 206 -4.90 -6.30 17.48
C GLY A 206 -4.51 -6.22 16.01
N ALA A 207 -5.40 -6.57 15.08
CA ALA A 207 -5.12 -6.54 13.64
C ALA A 207 -4.77 -5.13 13.13
N VAL A 208 -5.46 -4.10 13.64
CA VAL A 208 -5.28 -2.70 13.18
C VAL A 208 -5.02 -1.71 14.31
N ASN A 209 -5.33 -2.02 15.57
CA ASN A 209 -5.16 -1.07 16.69
C ASN A 209 -4.96 -1.72 18.06
N GLY A 210 -4.39 -2.93 18.14
CA GLY A 210 -4.07 -3.57 19.41
C GLY A 210 -3.14 -2.72 20.28
N ASN A 211 -3.39 -2.69 21.59
CA ASN A 211 -2.64 -1.86 22.52
C ASN A 211 -1.13 -2.16 22.49
N GLY A 212 -0.34 -1.13 22.24
CA GLY A 212 1.12 -1.22 22.13
C GLY A 212 1.65 -1.83 20.81
N GLY A 213 0.79 -2.36 19.95
CA GLY A 213 1.18 -2.88 18.63
C GLY A 213 1.66 -1.77 17.70
N THR A 214 2.61 -2.07 16.83
CA THR A 214 3.09 -1.12 15.82
C THR A 214 2.54 -1.43 14.44
N TYR A 215 2.24 -0.37 13.67
CA TYR A 215 1.51 -0.46 12.41
C TYR A 215 2.09 0.48 11.36
N VAL A 216 1.87 0.13 10.09
CA VAL A 216 2.01 1.03 8.95
C VAL A 216 0.69 1.08 8.19
N ALA A 217 0.31 2.28 7.76
CA ALA A 217 -0.84 2.52 6.88
C ALA A 217 -0.36 3.16 5.58
N TYR A 218 -0.80 2.59 4.46
CA TYR A 218 -0.60 3.10 3.10
C TYR A 218 -1.94 3.64 2.62
N LEU A 219 -1.97 4.91 2.23
CA LEU A 219 -3.18 5.61 1.84
C LEU A 219 -3.05 6.06 0.38
N PHE A 220 -3.97 5.61 -0.45
CA PHE A 220 -4.07 5.97 -1.85
C PHE A 220 -5.26 6.89 -2.06
N ALA A 221 -5.07 7.98 -2.77
CA ALA A 221 -6.13 8.93 -3.08
C ALA A 221 -7.14 8.35 -4.09
N HIS A 222 -8.16 9.11 -4.35
CA HIS A 222 -9.06 8.92 -5.47
C HIS A 222 -9.36 10.29 -6.05
N ASN A 223 -8.90 10.53 -7.25
CA ASN A 223 -9.23 11.74 -7.95
C ASN A 223 -10.61 11.59 -8.65
N ASN A 224 -11.36 12.65 -8.69
CA ASN A 224 -12.67 12.73 -9.33
C ASN A 224 -12.88 14.11 -9.94
N SER A 225 -12.03 14.43 -10.92
CA SER A 225 -11.90 15.75 -11.55
C SER A 225 -11.40 16.84 -10.58
N ASP A 226 -10.65 16.42 -9.56
CA ASP A 226 -10.05 17.28 -8.53
C ASP A 226 -8.55 17.00 -8.34
N GLY A 227 -7.94 16.25 -9.25
CA GLY A 227 -6.49 16.06 -9.33
C GLY A 227 -5.77 17.39 -9.58
N GLU A 228 -4.54 17.48 -9.11
CA GLU A 228 -3.69 18.68 -9.24
C GLU A 228 -2.36 18.33 -9.92
N PHE A 229 -2.43 17.44 -10.94
CA PHE A 229 -1.24 16.91 -11.61
C PHE A 229 -1.14 17.38 -13.05
N GLY A 230 0.05 17.17 -13.64
CA GLY A 230 0.35 17.59 -14.98
C GLY A 230 0.71 19.08 -15.09
N PRO A 231 1.05 19.54 -16.30
CA PRO A 231 1.59 20.87 -16.54
C PRO A 231 0.63 22.02 -16.19
N ASN A 232 -0.68 21.76 -16.21
CA ASN A 232 -1.69 22.74 -15.84
C ASN A 232 -2.24 22.56 -14.42
N GLY A 233 -1.86 21.47 -13.71
CA GLY A 233 -2.35 21.15 -12.38
C GLY A 233 -3.84 20.77 -12.35
N ASP A 234 -4.34 20.11 -13.39
CA ASP A 234 -5.76 19.77 -13.57
C ASP A 234 -6.02 18.30 -13.92
N LEU A 235 -4.97 17.46 -13.89
CA LEU A 235 -5.10 16.05 -14.26
C LEU A 235 -5.35 15.16 -13.04
N ASP A 236 -6.23 14.17 -13.21
CA ASP A 236 -6.37 13.02 -12.35
C ASP A 236 -5.30 11.97 -12.71
N ILE A 237 -4.65 11.36 -11.70
CA ILE A 237 -3.63 10.31 -11.92
C ILE A 237 -3.91 9.03 -11.14
N ILE A 238 -4.90 9.04 -10.24
CA ILE A 238 -5.27 7.89 -9.45
C ILE A 238 -6.78 7.80 -9.27
N LYS A 239 -7.34 6.62 -9.54
CA LYS A 239 -8.77 6.37 -9.37
C LYS A 239 -9.02 5.00 -8.76
N CYS A 240 -9.84 4.96 -7.74
CA CYS A 240 -10.31 3.74 -7.10
C CYS A 240 -11.76 3.51 -7.49
N GLY A 241 -12.06 2.39 -8.12
CA GLY A 241 -13.40 2.07 -8.60
C GLY A 241 -13.76 0.62 -8.38
N ALA A 242 -15.03 0.28 -8.58
CA ALA A 242 -15.55 -1.07 -8.58
C ALA A 242 -16.36 -1.30 -9.85
N TYR A 243 -16.35 -2.53 -10.33
CA TYR A 243 -17.17 -2.95 -11.47
C TYR A 243 -17.80 -4.30 -11.21
N THR A 244 -18.87 -4.59 -11.90
CA THR A 244 -19.51 -5.92 -11.86
C THR A 244 -19.10 -6.70 -13.11
N GLY A 245 -18.52 -7.88 -12.92
CA GLY A 245 -18.19 -8.77 -14.03
C GLY A 245 -19.44 -9.17 -14.82
N THR A 246 -19.39 -9.11 -16.13
CA THR A 246 -20.51 -9.44 -17.03
C THR A 246 -20.50 -10.91 -17.50
N GLY A 247 -19.38 -11.61 -17.29
CA GLY A 247 -19.15 -12.94 -17.87
C GLY A 247 -18.85 -12.91 -19.38
N SER A 248 -18.74 -11.72 -19.98
CA SER A 248 -18.35 -11.54 -21.37
C SER A 248 -16.84 -11.70 -21.53
N THR A 249 -16.39 -11.97 -22.75
CA THR A 249 -14.95 -12.08 -23.07
C THR A 249 -14.23 -10.75 -22.97
N GLU A 250 -14.94 -9.64 -23.16
CA GLU A 250 -14.40 -8.27 -23.09
C GLU A 250 -15.35 -7.38 -22.30
N GLN A 251 -14.80 -6.49 -21.52
CA GLN A 251 -15.51 -5.46 -20.78
C GLN A 251 -14.61 -4.22 -20.67
N ASP A 252 -15.06 -3.11 -21.22
CA ASP A 252 -14.39 -1.82 -21.07
C ASP A 252 -14.66 -1.25 -19.67
N ILE A 253 -13.60 -0.83 -18.97
CA ILE A 253 -13.67 -0.14 -17.70
C ILE A 253 -13.18 1.29 -17.91
N ASP A 254 -14.11 2.24 -17.85
CA ASP A 254 -13.78 3.66 -17.94
C ASP A 254 -13.11 4.15 -16.64
N LEU A 255 -11.87 4.56 -16.75
CA LEU A 255 -11.10 5.12 -15.65
C LEU A 255 -11.24 6.64 -15.55
N GLY A 256 -11.80 7.29 -16.58
CA GLY A 256 -11.91 8.75 -16.65
C GLY A 256 -10.59 9.45 -17.02
N PHE A 257 -9.51 8.72 -17.24
CA PHE A 257 -8.23 9.19 -17.74
C PHE A 257 -7.49 8.05 -18.45
N GLN A 258 -6.49 8.37 -19.24
CA GLN A 258 -5.64 7.37 -19.89
C GLN A 258 -4.59 6.88 -18.89
N PRO A 259 -4.58 5.56 -18.57
CA PRO A 259 -3.63 4.98 -17.63
C PRO A 259 -2.21 4.85 -18.20
#